data_acabe9370e33ceca6151253dd5a4457f
#
_entry.id   acabe9370e33ceca6151253dd5a4457f
#
_cell.length_a   1.000
_cell.length_b   1.000
_cell.length_c   1.000
_cell.angle_alpha   90.00
_cell.angle_beta   90.00
_cell.angle_gamma   90.00
#
_symmetry.space_group_name_H-M   'P 1'
#
loop_
_entity.id
_entity.type
_entity.pdbx_description
1 polymer ?
#
loop_
_entity_poly.entity_id
_entity_poly.type
_entity_poly.pdbx_seq_one_letter_code
_entity_poly.pdbx_strand_id
1 'polypeptide(L)'
;MAAVSPVTQFSSGSYLTIAEYKNAPTAIDYNNLVVGGTSAQQDAELSTVIQRASSFIDIYVNQPLIAQNFTEQSRSRITNEGYLVLSPDYNNIVSLNSLSYGSVPTNMVVASASTLAACWFEKSQVIYPLSQLGLTYSSQGPLSFGFPPTNGTKIYASYNYTAGFCNGNINTATAGASSFTMIDPIGLTAGTLVTIYDGANTEQVVVASNYTYGSSTVAITGTLKYTHAAGVAVGNMPQAIKQAAILVTTDFLKVRGDNSLSMAVTTRASSGPSVQSIIGSDLELAKQLLSPFRRMR
;
A
#
# COMPACT_ATOMS: atom_id res chain seq x y z
N MET A 1 -20.39 15.07 20.01
CA MET A 1 -19.19 14.36 19.51
C MET A 1 -19.69 13.22 18.65
N ALA A 2 -19.58 13.30 17.35
CA ALA A 2 -19.83 12.15 16.49
C ALA A 2 -18.69 11.16 16.75
N ALA A 3 -19.02 9.96 17.18
CA ALA A 3 -18.07 8.88 17.29
C ALA A 3 -17.52 8.61 15.90
N VAL A 4 -16.23 8.81 15.71
CA VAL A 4 -15.54 8.33 14.51
C VAL A 4 -15.60 6.82 14.59
N SER A 5 -16.44 6.21 13.75
CA SER A 5 -16.41 4.76 13.58
C SER A 5 -15.00 4.37 13.18
N PRO A 6 -14.35 3.45 13.87
CA PRO A 6 -13.10 2.91 13.40
C PRO A 6 -13.38 2.29 12.01
N VAL A 7 -12.77 2.82 10.99
CA VAL A 7 -12.77 2.18 9.66
C VAL A 7 -11.96 0.90 9.81
N THR A 8 -12.65 -0.19 10.07
CA THR A 8 -12.05 -1.50 10.29
C THR A 8 -12.11 -2.40 9.04
N GLN A 9 -12.41 -1.85 7.90
CA GLN A 9 -12.29 -2.58 6.64
C GLN A 9 -11.11 -2.03 5.84
N PHE A 10 -9.95 -2.65 6.05
CA PHE A 10 -8.91 -2.60 5.03
C PHE A 10 -9.49 -3.28 3.79
N SER A 11 -9.68 -2.55 2.70
CA SER A 11 -10.02 -3.17 1.43
C SER A 11 -8.76 -3.90 0.96
N SER A 12 -8.69 -5.18 1.24
CA SER A 12 -7.55 -6.00 0.90
C SER A 12 -7.54 -6.25 -0.61
N GLY A 13 -6.82 -5.42 -1.34
CA GLY A 13 -6.25 -5.87 -2.60
C GLY A 13 -5.33 -7.06 -2.31
N SER A 14 -5.19 -7.94 -3.27
CA SER A 14 -4.27 -9.09 -3.16
C SER A 14 -2.83 -8.63 -3.31
N TYR A 15 -1.94 -9.01 -2.39
CA TYR A 15 -0.50 -8.69 -2.48
C TYR A 15 0.22 -9.49 -3.56
N LEU A 16 -0.35 -10.63 -3.97
CA LEU A 16 0.16 -11.49 -5.02
C LEU A 16 -0.92 -11.79 -6.04
N THR A 17 -0.54 -11.96 -7.28
CA THR A 17 -1.35 -12.62 -8.29
C THR A 17 -1.18 -14.13 -8.17
N ILE A 18 -2.13 -14.88 -8.71
CA ILE A 18 -2.05 -16.35 -8.81
C ILE A 18 -0.77 -16.75 -9.58
N ALA A 19 -0.44 -16.04 -10.65
CA ALA A 19 0.74 -16.31 -11.46
C ALA A 19 2.05 -16.10 -10.69
N GLU A 20 2.15 -15.01 -9.91
CA GLU A 20 3.31 -14.76 -9.03
C GLU A 20 3.50 -15.88 -8.02
N TYR A 21 2.42 -16.35 -7.38
CA TYR A 21 2.50 -17.44 -6.43
C TYR A 21 2.90 -18.78 -7.07
N LYS A 22 2.30 -19.11 -8.23
CA LYS A 22 2.62 -20.35 -8.97
C LYS A 22 4.07 -20.38 -9.46
N ASN A 23 4.64 -19.22 -9.80
CA ASN A 23 6.03 -19.09 -10.22
C ASN A 23 7.03 -19.06 -9.04
N ALA A 24 6.54 -18.92 -7.81
CA ALA A 24 7.40 -18.93 -6.62
C ALA A 24 7.84 -20.38 -6.27
N PRO A 25 9.09 -20.57 -5.82
CA PRO A 25 9.62 -21.91 -5.47
C PRO A 25 9.11 -22.37 -4.11
N THR A 26 7.80 -22.62 -3.97
CA THR A 26 7.15 -22.96 -2.68
C THR A 26 7.09 -24.45 -2.40
N ALA A 27 7.33 -25.33 -3.40
CA ALA A 27 7.17 -26.79 -3.32
C ALA A 27 5.76 -27.25 -2.86
N ILE A 28 4.73 -26.41 -3.00
CA ILE A 28 3.34 -26.73 -2.68
C ILE A 28 2.63 -27.23 -3.94
N ASP A 29 1.94 -28.34 -3.82
CA ASP A 29 1.03 -28.81 -4.88
C ASP A 29 -0.30 -28.03 -4.79
N TYR A 30 -0.44 -27.03 -5.66
CA TYR A 30 -1.65 -26.20 -5.77
C TYR A 30 -2.72 -26.81 -6.69
N ASN A 31 -2.46 -27.97 -7.32
CA ASN A 31 -3.40 -28.62 -8.25
C ASN A 31 -4.46 -29.47 -7.52
N ASN A 32 -4.29 -29.68 -6.23
CA ASN A 32 -5.17 -30.49 -5.38
C ASN A 32 -5.83 -29.69 -4.23
N LEU A 33 -5.97 -28.37 -4.38
CA LEU A 33 -6.64 -27.54 -3.34
C LEU A 33 -8.13 -27.84 -3.20
N VAL A 34 -8.76 -28.26 -4.31
CA VAL A 34 -10.15 -28.75 -4.36
C VAL A 34 -10.14 -30.15 -4.93
N VAL A 35 -10.56 -31.14 -4.13
CA VAL A 35 -10.58 -32.55 -4.54
C VAL A 35 -11.47 -32.73 -5.77
N GLY A 36 -10.90 -33.25 -6.87
CA GLY A 36 -11.61 -33.43 -8.14
C GLY A 36 -12.00 -32.14 -8.87
N GLY A 37 -11.48 -30.98 -8.40
CA GLY A 37 -11.77 -29.68 -9.00
C GLY A 37 -11.07 -29.45 -10.34
N THR A 38 -11.67 -28.61 -11.18
CA THR A 38 -11.05 -28.10 -12.41
C THR A 38 -9.93 -27.11 -12.09
N SER A 39 -9.04 -26.83 -13.06
CA SER A 39 -7.99 -25.81 -12.91
C SER A 39 -8.55 -24.44 -12.48
N ALA A 40 -9.69 -24.03 -13.03
CA ALA A 40 -10.34 -22.77 -12.63
C ALA A 40 -10.81 -22.77 -11.16
N GLN A 41 -11.27 -23.91 -10.64
CA GLN A 41 -11.64 -24.05 -9.22
C GLN A 41 -10.41 -24.05 -8.32
N GLN A 42 -9.31 -24.67 -8.74
CA GLN A 42 -8.04 -24.61 -8.02
C GLN A 42 -7.55 -23.15 -7.92
N ASP A 43 -7.59 -22.42 -9.04
CA ASP A 43 -7.18 -21.02 -9.10
C ASP A 43 -8.06 -20.09 -8.27
N ALA A 44 -9.38 -20.30 -8.28
CA ALA A 44 -10.31 -19.55 -7.44
C ALA A 44 -10.02 -19.76 -5.95
N GLU A 45 -9.73 -20.99 -5.56
CA GLU A 45 -9.40 -21.31 -4.19
C GLU A 45 -8.04 -20.74 -3.77
N LEU A 46 -7.02 -20.85 -4.65
CA LEU A 46 -5.72 -20.21 -4.42
C LEU A 46 -5.87 -18.69 -4.25
N SER A 47 -6.67 -18.04 -5.10
CA SER A 47 -6.98 -16.62 -4.96
C SER A 47 -7.58 -16.28 -3.58
N THR A 48 -8.50 -17.11 -3.10
CA THR A 48 -9.10 -16.95 -1.77
C THR A 48 -8.07 -17.05 -0.65
N VAL A 49 -7.13 -17.99 -0.75
CA VAL A 49 -6.05 -18.13 0.25
C VAL A 49 -5.10 -16.94 0.21
N ILE A 50 -4.73 -16.45 -0.99
CA ILE A 50 -3.89 -15.26 -1.16
C ILE A 50 -4.56 -14.01 -0.56
N GLN A 51 -5.89 -13.86 -0.73
CA GLN A 51 -6.63 -12.75 -0.11
C GLN A 51 -6.63 -12.83 1.42
N ARG A 52 -6.79 -14.03 2.00
CA ARG A 52 -6.68 -14.24 3.46
C ARG A 52 -5.29 -13.92 3.97
N ALA A 53 -4.25 -14.34 3.24
CA ALA A 53 -2.86 -14.01 3.57
C ALA A 53 -2.62 -12.49 3.52
N SER A 54 -3.16 -11.81 2.52
CA SER A 54 -3.09 -10.34 2.41
C SER A 54 -3.76 -9.65 3.58
N SER A 55 -4.96 -10.09 3.96
CA SER A 55 -5.67 -9.55 5.13
C SER A 55 -4.91 -9.80 6.45
N PHE A 56 -4.27 -10.96 6.58
CA PHE A 56 -3.42 -11.24 7.75
C PHE A 56 -2.24 -10.27 7.82
N ILE A 57 -1.60 -9.98 6.69
CA ILE A 57 -0.50 -9.02 6.61
C ILE A 57 -0.96 -7.63 7.03
N ASP A 58 -2.10 -7.15 6.53
CA ASP A 58 -2.66 -5.84 6.89
C ASP A 58 -2.90 -5.73 8.40
N ILE A 59 -3.48 -6.78 9.00
CA ILE A 59 -3.72 -6.84 10.44
C ILE A 59 -2.40 -6.82 11.22
N TYR A 60 -1.40 -7.61 10.80
CA TYR A 60 -0.11 -7.68 11.46
C TYR A 60 0.66 -6.36 11.40
N VAL A 61 0.66 -5.71 10.23
CA VAL A 61 1.33 -4.42 10.00
C VAL A 61 0.52 -3.26 10.57
N ASN A 62 -0.76 -3.48 10.90
CA ASN A 62 -1.72 -2.47 11.38
C ASN A 62 -1.93 -1.32 10.39
N GLN A 63 -1.83 -1.60 9.10
CA GLN A 63 -2.14 -0.68 8.00
C GLN A 63 -2.24 -1.45 6.67
N PRO A 64 -3.04 -0.97 5.70
CA PRO A 64 -2.99 -1.50 4.34
C PRO A 64 -1.69 -1.05 3.66
N LEU A 65 -1.02 -1.96 2.96
CA LEU A 65 0.21 -1.66 2.25
C LEU A 65 -0.01 -1.37 0.76
N ILE A 66 -1.15 -1.80 0.17
CA ILE A 66 -1.53 -1.43 -1.19
C ILE A 66 -2.04 0.00 -1.20
N ALA A 67 -1.60 0.76 -2.19
CA ALA A 67 -1.97 2.16 -2.34
C ALA A 67 -3.48 2.33 -2.49
N GLN A 68 -4.06 3.17 -1.64
CA GLN A 68 -5.47 3.55 -1.67
C GLN A 68 -5.68 4.96 -1.11
N ASN A 69 -6.87 5.51 -1.38
CA ASN A 69 -7.23 6.83 -0.92
C ASN A 69 -7.87 6.78 0.47
N PHE A 70 -7.39 7.64 1.35
CA PHE A 70 -7.91 7.82 2.71
C PHE A 70 -8.44 9.22 2.90
N THR A 71 -9.52 9.33 3.67
CA THR A 71 -10.06 10.64 4.08
C THR A 71 -10.04 10.71 5.59
N GLU A 72 -9.39 11.74 6.12
CA GLU A 72 -9.27 11.96 7.56
C GLU A 72 -9.62 13.38 7.95
N GLN A 73 -10.05 13.52 9.18
CA GLN A 73 -10.25 14.81 9.83
C GLN A 73 -9.52 14.84 11.17
N SER A 74 -8.61 15.77 11.32
CA SER A 74 -7.78 15.88 12.52
C SER A 74 -7.62 17.32 12.98
N ARG A 75 -7.14 17.50 14.22
CA ARG A 75 -6.63 18.77 14.69
C ARG A 75 -5.14 18.86 14.40
N SER A 76 -4.80 19.64 13.40
CA SER A 76 -3.45 19.82 12.92
C SER A 76 -2.83 21.09 13.52
N ARG A 77 -1.51 21.05 13.74
CA ARG A 77 -0.78 22.18 14.31
C ARG A 77 -0.25 23.11 13.22
N ILE A 78 -0.15 24.38 13.55
CA ILE A 78 0.59 25.36 12.75
C ILE A 78 1.95 25.59 13.41
N THR A 79 3.03 25.59 12.61
CA THR A 79 4.40 25.91 13.06
C THR A 79 4.60 27.42 13.15
N ASN A 80 5.69 27.84 13.78
CA ASN A 80 6.07 29.28 13.84
C ASN A 80 6.35 29.87 12.46
N GLU A 81 6.81 29.03 11.51
CA GLU A 81 7.10 29.45 10.14
C GLU A 81 5.82 29.56 9.27
N GLY A 82 4.66 29.26 9.84
CA GLY A 82 3.38 29.32 9.12
C GLY A 82 3.07 28.08 8.27
N TYR A 83 3.59 26.92 8.64
CA TYR A 83 3.26 25.65 8.01
C TYR A 83 2.17 24.92 8.78
N LEU A 84 1.21 24.37 8.06
CA LEU A 84 0.24 23.42 8.61
C LEU A 84 0.81 22.01 8.50
N VAL A 85 0.96 21.36 9.65
CA VAL A 85 1.49 19.98 9.71
C VAL A 85 0.34 19.01 9.88
N LEU A 86 0.07 18.23 8.85
CA LEU A 86 -0.88 17.13 8.88
C LEU A 86 -0.14 15.85 9.30
N SER A 87 -0.76 15.05 10.14
CA SER A 87 -0.22 13.78 10.60
C SER A 87 -1.18 12.65 10.20
N PRO A 88 -1.13 12.20 8.96
CA PRO A 88 -1.97 11.12 8.46
C PRO A 88 -1.79 9.84 9.27
N ASP A 89 -2.86 9.07 9.35
CA ASP A 89 -2.85 7.81 10.09
C ASP A 89 -2.00 6.74 9.40
N TYR A 90 -1.90 6.75 8.07
CA TYR A 90 -1.17 5.74 7.33
C TYR A 90 0.17 6.27 6.80
N ASN A 91 1.16 5.39 6.82
CA ASN A 91 2.52 5.68 6.36
C ASN A 91 2.64 5.53 4.83
N ASN A 92 3.82 5.89 4.30
CA ASN A 92 4.11 5.84 2.86
C ASN A 92 3.12 6.68 2.04
N ILE A 93 3.02 7.97 2.41
CA ILE A 93 2.15 8.93 1.72
C ILE A 93 2.73 9.20 0.33
N VAL A 94 1.88 9.06 -0.69
CA VAL A 94 2.23 9.25 -2.10
C VAL A 94 1.77 10.60 -2.62
N SER A 95 0.55 11.00 -2.25
CA SER A 95 -0.04 12.27 -2.70
C SER A 95 -1.05 12.82 -1.69
N LEU A 96 -1.18 14.14 -1.64
CA LEU A 96 -2.29 14.84 -1.00
C LEU A 96 -3.28 15.24 -2.09
N ASN A 97 -4.48 14.65 -2.07
CA ASN A 97 -5.46 14.82 -3.15
C ASN A 97 -6.39 16.02 -2.90
N SER A 98 -6.74 16.27 -1.64
CA SER A 98 -7.50 17.45 -1.25
C SER A 98 -7.21 17.82 0.19
N LEU A 99 -7.40 19.10 0.53
CA LEU A 99 -7.25 19.64 1.86
C LEU A 99 -8.28 20.74 2.08
N SER A 100 -8.96 20.69 3.23
CA SER A 100 -9.78 21.77 3.75
C SER A 100 -9.35 22.03 5.20
N TYR A 101 -9.25 23.29 5.59
CA TYR A 101 -8.78 23.66 6.93
C TYR A 101 -9.51 24.88 7.46
N GLY A 102 -9.65 24.98 8.79
CA GLY A 102 -10.35 26.09 9.44
C GLY A 102 -10.33 26.04 10.97
N SER A 103 -10.83 27.08 11.59
CA SER A 103 -10.94 27.14 13.06
C SER A 103 -12.01 26.20 13.62
N VAL A 104 -13.05 25.95 12.84
CA VAL A 104 -14.17 25.06 13.19
C VAL A 104 -14.49 24.11 12.03
N PRO A 105 -15.00 22.90 12.32
CA PRO A 105 -15.29 21.91 11.29
C PRO A 105 -16.35 22.32 10.26
N THR A 106 -17.24 23.24 10.64
CA THR A 106 -18.36 23.70 9.79
C THR A 106 -17.99 24.87 8.88
N ASN A 107 -16.80 25.46 9.07
CA ASN A 107 -16.32 26.59 8.26
C ASN A 107 -14.85 26.37 7.90
N MET A 108 -14.63 25.61 6.86
CA MET A 108 -13.30 25.28 6.35
C MET A 108 -13.06 25.91 4.99
N VAL A 109 -11.85 26.37 4.75
CA VAL A 109 -11.36 26.85 3.46
C VAL A 109 -10.78 25.67 2.70
N VAL A 110 -11.17 25.51 1.43
CA VAL A 110 -10.65 24.48 0.53
C VAL A 110 -9.35 24.98 -0.11
N ALA A 111 -8.29 24.17 0.00
CA ALA A 111 -7.03 24.44 -0.67
C ALA A 111 -7.17 24.34 -2.19
N SER A 112 -6.57 25.27 -2.94
CA SER A 112 -6.57 25.18 -4.41
C SER A 112 -5.58 24.12 -4.91
N ALA A 113 -5.75 23.64 -6.13
CA ALA A 113 -4.85 22.66 -6.74
C ALA A 113 -3.39 23.17 -6.81
N SER A 114 -3.21 24.47 -7.10
CA SER A 114 -1.87 25.10 -7.13
C SER A 114 -1.20 25.11 -5.77
N THR A 115 -1.96 25.28 -4.70
CA THR A 115 -1.44 25.30 -3.34
C THR A 115 -1.17 23.88 -2.81
N LEU A 116 -1.95 22.89 -3.24
CA LEU A 116 -1.68 21.49 -2.95
C LEU A 116 -0.37 21.03 -3.59
N ALA A 117 -0.05 21.53 -4.79
CA ALA A 117 1.21 21.23 -5.47
C ALA A 117 2.46 21.75 -4.73
N ALA A 118 2.30 22.71 -3.82
CA ALA A 118 3.38 23.26 -2.98
C ALA A 118 3.61 22.46 -1.69
N CYS A 119 2.82 21.41 -1.43
CA CYS A 119 3.03 20.52 -0.29
C CYS A 119 4.27 19.65 -0.47
N TRP A 120 4.91 19.32 0.62
CA TRP A 120 5.95 18.29 0.62
C TRP A 120 5.72 17.28 1.74
N PHE A 121 6.37 16.14 1.63
CA PHE A 121 6.21 15.02 2.55
C PHE A 121 7.49 14.83 3.36
N GLU A 122 7.35 14.76 4.68
CA GLU A 122 8.46 14.48 5.60
C GLU A 122 8.09 13.29 6.47
N LYS A 123 8.78 12.17 6.30
CA LYS A 123 8.49 10.92 7.02
C LYS A 123 7.02 10.48 6.81
N SER A 124 6.21 10.63 7.86
CA SER A 124 4.77 10.32 7.85
C SER A 124 3.91 11.58 7.98
N GLN A 125 4.44 12.75 7.68
CA GLN A 125 3.74 14.03 7.78
C GLN A 125 3.62 14.69 6.41
N VAL A 126 2.53 15.45 6.23
CA VAL A 126 2.37 16.34 5.09
C VAL A 126 2.50 17.77 5.59
N ILE A 127 3.40 18.53 4.99
CA ILE A 127 3.67 19.91 5.32
C ILE A 127 3.03 20.82 4.26
N TYR A 128 2.12 21.65 4.69
CA TYR A 128 1.38 22.58 3.83
C TYR A 128 1.75 24.03 4.12
N PRO A 129 2.27 24.81 3.15
CA PRO A 129 2.75 26.17 3.38
C PRO A 129 1.60 27.19 3.41
N LEU A 130 1.01 27.44 4.58
CA LEU A 130 -0.05 28.45 4.74
C LEU A 130 0.42 29.87 4.42
N SER A 131 1.66 30.21 4.76
CA SER A 131 2.20 31.56 4.63
C SER A 131 2.45 31.99 3.18
N GLN A 132 2.74 31.04 2.28
CA GLN A 132 3.01 31.35 0.87
C GLN A 132 1.73 31.67 0.07
N LEU A 133 0.56 31.48 0.65
CA LEU A 133 -0.72 31.67 -0.01
C LEU A 133 -1.27 33.10 0.08
N GLY A 134 -0.44 34.05 0.50
CA GLY A 134 -0.89 35.43 0.66
C GLY A 134 -1.99 35.58 1.72
N LEU A 135 -2.15 34.59 2.60
CA LEU A 135 -2.92 34.71 3.82
C LEU A 135 -2.14 35.61 4.77
N THR A 136 -1.95 36.86 4.35
CA THR A 136 -1.55 37.92 5.29
C THR A 136 -2.59 37.92 6.39
N TYR A 137 -2.12 37.83 7.60
CA TYR A 137 -2.92 37.93 8.82
C TYR A 137 -3.66 39.27 8.84
N SER A 138 -4.64 39.44 7.92
CA SER A 138 -5.54 40.57 8.05
C SER A 138 -6.63 40.18 9.03
N SER A 139 -6.91 41.03 9.96
CA SER A 139 -7.95 40.87 10.96
C SER A 139 -9.37 40.70 10.42
N GLN A 140 -9.53 40.54 9.11
CA GLN A 140 -10.81 40.46 8.41
C GLN A 140 -10.90 39.33 7.36
N GLY A 141 -9.96 38.38 7.30
CA GLY A 141 -10.07 37.22 6.41
C GLY A 141 -10.89 36.08 7.03
N PRO A 142 -11.31 35.07 6.24
CA PRO A 142 -12.05 33.91 6.74
C PRO A 142 -11.27 33.07 7.76
N LEU A 143 -9.98 33.35 7.95
CA LEU A 143 -9.13 32.88 9.04
C LEU A 143 -8.76 34.10 9.95
N SER A 144 -9.73 34.83 10.43
CA SER A 144 -9.52 35.83 11.48
C SER A 144 -9.16 35.11 12.78
N PHE A 145 -7.89 34.70 12.90
CA PHE A 145 -7.31 34.41 14.20
C PHE A 145 -7.07 35.77 14.86
N GLY A 146 -7.78 36.11 15.89
CA GLY A 146 -7.62 37.39 16.64
C GLY A 146 -6.22 37.58 17.21
N PHE A 147 -5.32 36.62 17.01
CA PHE A 147 -3.90 36.64 17.39
C PHE A 147 -3.09 35.94 16.28
N PRO A 148 -1.84 36.36 16.02
CA PRO A 148 -0.95 35.57 15.16
C PRO A 148 -0.87 34.16 15.72
N PRO A 149 -0.97 33.12 14.87
CA PRO A 149 -0.88 31.77 15.36
C PRO A 149 0.46 31.58 16.04
N THR A 150 0.40 31.43 17.34
CA THR A 150 1.56 31.07 18.14
C THR A 150 1.87 29.61 17.93
N ASN A 151 3.14 29.23 18.10
CA ASN A 151 3.58 27.82 18.00
C ASN A 151 2.62 26.93 18.81
N GLY A 152 2.07 25.91 18.11
CA GLY A 152 1.13 25.00 18.74
C GLY A 152 -0.34 25.33 18.56
N THR A 153 -0.71 26.41 17.86
CA THR A 153 -2.10 26.65 17.47
C THR A 153 -2.60 25.47 16.65
N LYS A 154 -3.72 24.88 17.10
CA LYS A 154 -4.34 23.73 16.43
C LYS A 154 -5.59 24.19 15.70
N ILE A 155 -5.68 23.85 14.42
CA ILE A 155 -6.85 24.06 13.58
C ILE A 155 -7.40 22.74 13.10
N TYR A 156 -8.66 22.72 12.69
CA TYR A 156 -9.24 21.55 12.04
C TYR A 156 -8.73 21.45 10.60
N ALA A 157 -8.36 20.26 10.20
CA ALA A 157 -8.01 19.92 8.82
C ALA A 157 -8.76 18.64 8.41
N SER A 158 -9.41 18.70 7.26
CA SER A 158 -10.02 17.53 6.58
C SER A 158 -9.26 17.34 5.28
N TYR A 159 -8.69 16.17 5.08
CA TYR A 159 -7.82 15.90 3.94
C TYR A 159 -8.03 14.51 3.38
N ASN A 160 -7.90 14.41 2.05
CA ASN A 160 -7.84 13.15 1.33
C ASN A 160 -6.43 12.98 0.79
N TYR A 161 -5.86 11.81 1.01
CA TYR A 161 -4.49 11.48 0.59
C TYR A 161 -4.41 10.04 0.11
N THR A 162 -3.38 9.75 -0.68
CA THR A 162 -3.04 8.37 -1.08
C THR A 162 -1.84 7.92 -0.28
N ALA A 163 -1.95 6.73 0.32
CA ALA A 163 -0.83 6.07 0.99
C ALA A 163 -0.77 4.60 0.59
N GLY A 164 0.45 4.02 0.63
CA GLY A 164 0.73 2.64 0.27
C GLY A 164 1.63 2.50 -0.95
N PHE A 165 1.78 1.26 -1.40
CA PHE A 165 2.58 0.90 -2.57
C PHE A 165 1.67 0.52 -3.74
N CYS A 166 2.02 0.93 -4.94
CA CYS A 166 1.33 0.48 -6.15
C CYS A 166 1.49 -1.02 -6.34
N ASN A 167 0.39 -1.70 -6.59
CA ASN A 167 0.34 -3.12 -6.91
C ASN A 167 -0.82 -3.38 -7.88
N GLY A 168 -0.56 -3.23 -9.16
CA GLY A 168 -1.53 -3.37 -10.24
C GLY A 168 -1.13 -4.42 -11.25
N ASN A 169 -1.83 -4.46 -12.36
CA ASN A 169 -1.58 -5.39 -13.45
C ASN A 169 -1.34 -4.65 -14.76
N ILE A 170 -0.47 -5.20 -15.60
CA ILE A 170 -0.26 -4.71 -16.97
C ILE A 170 -1.52 -4.96 -17.80
N ASN A 171 -1.88 -3.97 -18.59
CA ASN A 171 -2.87 -4.10 -19.66
C ASN A 171 -2.17 -4.30 -21.01
N THR A 172 -1.20 -3.46 -21.35
CA THR A 172 -0.36 -3.62 -22.55
C THR A 172 1.07 -3.17 -22.25
N ALA A 173 2.05 -3.98 -22.67
CA ALA A 173 3.46 -3.67 -22.59
C ALA A 173 4.22 -4.38 -23.71
N THR A 174 4.84 -3.62 -24.61
CA THR A 174 5.56 -4.13 -25.77
C THR A 174 7.05 -3.84 -25.64
N ALA A 175 7.91 -4.79 -25.97
CA ALA A 175 9.36 -4.59 -25.98
C ALA A 175 9.75 -3.41 -26.86
N GLY A 176 10.70 -2.60 -26.41
CA GLY A 176 11.15 -1.38 -27.07
C GLY A 176 10.28 -0.15 -26.84
N ALA A 177 9.11 -0.27 -26.21
CA ALA A 177 8.25 0.87 -25.87
C ALA A 177 8.81 1.67 -24.70
N SER A 178 8.63 3.00 -24.73
CA SER A 178 8.96 3.92 -23.63
C SER A 178 7.80 4.17 -22.66
N SER A 179 6.74 3.40 -22.79
CA SER A 179 5.59 3.41 -21.87
C SER A 179 4.87 2.06 -21.91
N PHE A 180 4.11 1.79 -20.87
CA PHE A 180 3.16 0.69 -20.81
C PHE A 180 1.83 1.15 -20.24
N THR A 181 0.76 0.38 -20.42
CA THR A 181 -0.52 0.65 -19.77
C THR A 181 -0.77 -0.36 -18.67
N MET A 182 -1.36 0.12 -17.57
CA MET A 182 -1.70 -0.73 -16.43
C MET A 182 -3.09 -0.42 -15.87
N ILE A 183 -3.63 -1.38 -15.18
CA ILE A 183 -4.82 -1.25 -14.34
C ILE A 183 -4.35 -0.84 -12.94
N ASP A 184 -5.06 0.11 -12.33
CA ASP A 184 -4.77 0.62 -10.98
C ASP A 184 -3.35 1.20 -10.79
N PRO A 185 -3.03 2.34 -11.43
CA PRO A 185 -1.75 3.01 -11.30
C PRO A 185 -1.60 3.80 -9.98
N ILE A 186 -2.55 3.66 -9.04
CA ILE A 186 -2.56 4.37 -7.78
C ILE A 186 -1.28 4.04 -6.99
N GLY A 187 -0.61 5.06 -6.50
CA GLY A 187 0.65 4.89 -5.74
C GLY A 187 1.92 5.04 -6.57
N LEU A 188 1.83 5.30 -7.90
CA LEU A 188 2.98 5.61 -8.74
C LEU A 188 3.20 7.11 -8.84
N THR A 189 4.46 7.51 -8.72
CA THR A 189 4.92 8.89 -8.96
C THR A 189 6.13 8.90 -9.87
N ALA A 190 6.43 10.04 -10.47
CA ALA A 190 7.65 10.23 -11.26
C ALA A 190 8.90 9.86 -10.42
N GLY A 191 9.86 9.18 -11.04
CA GLY A 191 11.07 8.70 -10.40
C GLY A 191 10.92 7.39 -9.61
N THR A 192 9.71 6.86 -9.47
CA THR A 192 9.47 5.58 -8.78
C THR A 192 10.08 4.42 -9.56
N LEU A 193 10.80 3.53 -8.87
CA LEU A 193 11.26 2.25 -9.42
C LEU A 193 10.10 1.26 -9.37
N VAL A 194 9.75 0.68 -10.50
CA VAL A 194 8.66 -0.28 -10.69
C VAL A 194 9.23 -1.61 -11.16
N THR A 195 8.74 -2.70 -10.60
CA THR A 195 9.08 -4.06 -11.03
C THR A 195 7.90 -4.67 -11.76
N ILE A 196 8.15 -5.25 -12.93
CA ILE A 196 7.22 -6.06 -13.71
C ILE A 196 7.54 -7.52 -13.42
N TYR A 197 6.60 -8.26 -12.83
CA TYR A 197 6.81 -9.62 -12.31
C TYR A 197 6.35 -10.66 -13.33
N ASP A 198 7.20 -10.98 -14.30
CA ASP A 198 6.90 -11.89 -15.43
C ASP A 198 7.87 -13.07 -15.49
N GLY A 199 8.08 -13.74 -14.38
CA GLY A 199 8.95 -14.92 -14.31
C GLY A 199 10.37 -14.62 -14.81
N ALA A 200 10.79 -15.34 -15.87
CA ALA A 200 12.10 -15.15 -16.48
C ALA A 200 12.28 -13.78 -17.18
N ASN A 201 11.17 -13.12 -17.53
CA ASN A 201 11.15 -11.80 -18.18
C ASN A 201 10.95 -10.66 -17.17
N THR A 202 11.10 -10.92 -15.87
CA THR A 202 11.01 -9.89 -14.84
C THR A 202 12.01 -8.79 -15.10
N GLU A 203 11.55 -7.53 -15.14
CA GLU A 203 12.39 -6.35 -15.32
C GLU A 203 12.00 -5.22 -14.39
N GLN A 204 12.95 -4.30 -14.19
CA GLN A 204 12.73 -3.08 -13.40
C GLN A 204 12.86 -1.86 -14.30
N VAL A 205 11.94 -0.93 -14.17
CA VAL A 205 11.89 0.31 -14.91
C VAL A 205 11.63 1.48 -13.98
N VAL A 206 12.10 2.66 -14.36
CA VAL A 206 11.88 3.90 -13.60
C VAL A 206 10.78 4.70 -14.29
N VAL A 207 9.79 5.13 -13.53
CA VAL A 207 8.72 6.02 -14.01
C VAL A 207 9.34 7.36 -14.44
N ALA A 208 9.04 7.80 -15.64
CA ALA A 208 9.60 9.02 -16.20
C ALA A 208 9.09 10.30 -15.51
N SER A 209 9.87 11.38 -15.58
CA SER A 209 9.54 12.66 -14.94
C SER A 209 8.28 13.33 -15.50
N ASN A 210 7.88 12.99 -16.72
CA ASN A 210 6.67 13.48 -17.38
C ASN A 210 5.41 12.65 -17.08
N TYR A 211 5.51 11.64 -16.21
CA TYR A 211 4.33 10.86 -15.82
C TYR A 211 3.34 11.70 -15.03
N THR A 212 2.09 11.66 -15.45
CA THR A 212 0.99 12.31 -14.72
C THR A 212 0.39 11.32 -13.73
N TYR A 213 0.38 11.69 -12.44
CA TYR A 213 -0.18 10.87 -11.38
C TYR A 213 -1.61 10.38 -11.70
N GLY A 214 -1.85 9.08 -11.50
CA GLY A 214 -3.15 8.45 -11.78
C GLY A 214 -3.42 8.12 -13.25
N SER A 215 -2.51 8.44 -14.17
CA SER A 215 -2.63 8.02 -15.57
C SER A 215 -2.43 6.52 -15.70
N SER A 216 -3.33 5.84 -16.43
CA SER A 216 -3.18 4.42 -16.77
C SER A 216 -2.01 4.16 -17.74
N THR A 217 -1.55 5.17 -18.47
CA THR A 217 -0.35 5.10 -19.30
C THR A 217 0.83 5.56 -18.48
N VAL A 218 1.74 4.64 -18.19
CA VAL A 218 2.94 4.88 -17.40
C VAL A 218 4.13 5.09 -18.33
N ALA A 219 4.59 6.33 -18.44
CA ALA A 219 5.81 6.66 -19.15
C ALA A 219 7.02 6.20 -18.32
N ILE A 220 8.05 5.65 -18.96
CA ILE A 220 9.26 5.16 -18.32
C ILE A 220 10.52 5.83 -18.85
N THR A 221 11.55 5.87 -18.04
CA THR A 221 12.89 6.29 -18.46
C THR A 221 13.55 5.12 -19.16
N GLY A 222 13.81 5.26 -20.45
CA GLY A 222 14.32 4.19 -21.31
C GLY A 222 13.21 3.42 -22.02
N THR A 223 13.44 2.15 -22.29
CA THR A 223 12.50 1.29 -23.01
C THR A 223 12.37 -0.07 -22.31
N LEU A 224 11.20 -0.70 -22.49
CA LEU A 224 10.97 -2.07 -22.03
C LEU A 224 11.89 -3.04 -22.78
N LYS A 225 12.46 -3.96 -22.06
CA LYS A 225 13.32 -5.02 -22.61
C LYS A 225 12.50 -6.18 -23.17
N TYR A 226 11.37 -6.47 -22.52
CA TYR A 226 10.50 -7.59 -22.87
C TYR A 226 9.08 -7.12 -23.18
N THR A 227 8.35 -7.99 -23.92
CA THR A 227 6.89 -7.85 -24.07
C THR A 227 6.22 -8.62 -22.94
N HIS A 228 5.30 -7.97 -22.24
CA HIS A 228 4.57 -8.56 -21.12
C HIS A 228 3.09 -8.73 -21.48
N ALA A 229 2.54 -9.87 -21.10
CA ALA A 229 1.13 -10.16 -21.33
C ALA A 229 0.23 -9.34 -20.40
N ALA A 230 -1.02 -9.14 -20.82
CA ALA A 230 -2.04 -8.57 -19.95
C ALA A 230 -2.23 -9.44 -18.69
N GLY A 231 -2.41 -8.79 -17.54
CA GLY A 231 -2.57 -9.46 -16.24
C GLY A 231 -1.27 -9.73 -15.49
N VAL A 232 -0.10 -9.48 -16.10
CA VAL A 232 1.19 -9.56 -15.40
C VAL A 232 1.23 -8.50 -14.30
N ALA A 233 1.66 -8.89 -13.10
CA ALA A 233 1.75 -7.99 -11.96
C ALA A 233 2.83 -6.94 -12.15
N VAL A 234 2.53 -5.70 -11.78
CA VAL A 234 3.44 -4.57 -11.86
C VAL A 234 3.25 -3.64 -10.67
N GLY A 235 4.34 -3.16 -10.08
CA GLY A 235 4.23 -2.25 -8.94
C GLY A 235 5.56 -1.85 -8.34
N ASN A 236 5.50 -0.97 -7.35
CA ASN A 236 6.65 -0.52 -6.55
C ASN A 236 6.67 -1.15 -5.15
N MET A 237 5.87 -2.19 -4.94
CA MET A 237 5.83 -2.88 -3.66
C MET A 237 7.19 -3.50 -3.33
N PRO A 238 7.76 -3.27 -2.13
CA PRO A 238 9.00 -3.88 -1.71
C PRO A 238 8.99 -5.41 -1.79
N GLN A 239 10.09 -5.99 -2.28
CA GLN A 239 10.23 -7.45 -2.41
C GLN A 239 10.04 -8.19 -1.08
N ALA A 240 10.39 -7.55 0.05
CA ALA A 240 10.17 -8.12 1.38
C ALA A 240 8.67 -8.38 1.66
N ILE A 241 7.78 -7.48 1.21
CA ILE A 241 6.33 -7.66 1.37
C ILE A 241 5.84 -8.79 0.46
N LYS A 242 6.30 -8.84 -0.80
CA LYS A 242 5.96 -9.92 -1.74
C LYS A 242 6.43 -11.28 -1.19
N GLN A 243 7.66 -11.36 -0.69
CA GLN A 243 8.19 -12.57 -0.07
C GLN A 243 7.40 -12.98 1.17
N ALA A 244 7.06 -12.03 2.03
CA ALA A 244 6.22 -12.31 3.19
C ALA A 244 4.84 -12.83 2.79
N ALA A 245 4.23 -12.27 1.73
CA ALA A 245 2.95 -12.73 1.22
C ALA A 245 3.03 -14.18 0.68
N ILE A 246 4.13 -14.54 0.00
CA ILE A 246 4.39 -15.92 -0.45
C ILE A 246 4.46 -16.86 0.76
N LEU A 247 5.24 -16.50 1.78
CA LEU A 247 5.41 -17.32 2.99
C LEU A 247 4.10 -17.52 3.76
N VAL A 248 3.33 -16.45 3.98
CA VAL A 248 2.03 -16.53 4.68
C VAL A 248 1.03 -17.36 3.87
N THR A 249 0.97 -17.17 2.55
CA THR A 249 0.09 -17.96 1.66
C THR A 249 0.48 -19.44 1.74
N THR A 250 1.77 -19.74 1.68
CA THR A 250 2.32 -21.10 1.77
C THR A 250 1.96 -21.76 3.12
N ASP A 251 2.10 -21.02 4.22
CA ASP A 251 1.73 -21.49 5.54
C ASP A 251 0.23 -21.80 5.63
N PHE A 252 -0.63 -20.93 5.13
CA PHE A 252 -2.08 -21.15 5.08
C PHE A 252 -2.47 -22.36 4.22
N LEU A 253 -1.75 -22.62 3.12
CA LEU A 253 -1.98 -23.80 2.29
C LEU A 253 -1.54 -25.09 3.00
N LYS A 254 -0.43 -25.06 3.73
CA LYS A 254 0.05 -26.22 4.54
C LYS A 254 -0.94 -26.59 5.63
N VAL A 255 -1.56 -25.61 6.27
CA VAL A 255 -2.50 -25.85 7.39
C VAL A 255 -3.88 -26.31 6.90
N ARG A 256 -4.26 -26.00 5.67
CA ARG A 256 -5.65 -26.11 5.22
C ARG A 256 -6.15 -27.54 4.92
N GLY A 257 -5.30 -28.44 4.53
CA GLY A 257 -5.73 -29.69 3.88
C GLY A 257 -5.38 -30.98 4.59
N ASP A 258 -4.55 -30.94 5.59
CA ASP A 258 -3.98 -32.16 6.12
C ASP A 258 -4.17 -32.33 7.62
N ASN A 259 -5.35 -32.87 7.98
CA ASN A 259 -5.58 -33.36 9.35
C ASN A 259 -4.52 -34.42 9.76
N SER A 260 -3.85 -35.06 8.81
CA SER A 260 -2.76 -35.97 9.05
C SER A 260 -1.48 -35.25 9.51
N LEU A 261 -1.24 -34.03 9.04
CA LEU A 261 -0.14 -33.18 9.54
C LEU A 261 -0.36 -32.78 11.00
N SER A 262 -1.59 -32.45 11.39
CA SER A 262 -1.91 -32.13 12.79
C SER A 262 -1.81 -33.36 13.69
N MET A 263 -2.12 -34.56 13.19
CA MET A 263 -1.98 -35.81 13.96
C MET A 263 -0.52 -36.31 13.98
N ALA A 264 0.28 -36.08 12.94
CA ALA A 264 1.71 -36.40 12.95
C ALA A 264 2.51 -35.61 13.97
N VAL A 265 2.06 -34.40 14.31
CA VAL A 265 2.67 -33.55 15.36
C VAL A 265 2.48 -34.10 16.75
N THR A 266 1.37 -34.81 17.04
CA THR A 266 1.08 -35.36 18.37
C THR A 266 1.76 -36.72 18.64
N THR A 267 2.27 -37.41 17.62
CA THR A 267 2.82 -38.77 17.77
C THR A 267 4.34 -38.86 17.68
N ARG A 268 5.07 -37.81 17.36
CA ARG A 268 6.53 -37.80 17.35
C ARG A 268 7.14 -37.05 18.53
N ALA A 269 7.10 -37.69 19.67
CA ALA A 269 8.09 -37.46 20.71
C ALA A 269 9.37 -38.24 20.32
N SER A 270 10.22 -37.72 19.44
CA SER A 270 11.62 -38.11 19.36
C SER A 270 12.43 -37.17 18.46
N SER A 271 13.30 -36.39 19.07
CA SER A 271 14.64 -35.94 18.65
C SER A 271 14.92 -35.54 17.21
N GLY A 272 13.98 -34.94 16.50
CA GLY A 272 14.22 -34.27 15.24
C GLY A 272 13.46 -32.92 15.20
N PRO A 273 13.82 -31.96 14.32
CA PRO A 273 13.06 -30.74 14.19
C PRO A 273 11.60 -31.10 13.87
N SER A 274 10.69 -30.75 14.77
CA SER A 274 9.27 -31.05 14.61
C SER A 274 8.73 -30.30 13.37
N VAL A 275 7.78 -30.92 12.65
CA VAL A 275 7.07 -30.24 11.54
C VAL A 275 6.46 -28.93 12.01
N GLN A 276 6.10 -28.83 13.29
CA GLN A 276 5.63 -27.62 13.96
C GLN A 276 6.68 -26.49 13.97
N SER A 277 7.99 -26.81 14.06
CA SER A 277 9.05 -25.80 13.96
C SER A 277 9.25 -25.30 12.53
N ILE A 278 8.91 -26.09 11.52
CA ILE A 278 9.00 -25.71 10.11
C ILE A 278 7.82 -24.81 9.72
N ILE A 279 6.60 -25.16 10.16
CA ILE A 279 5.41 -24.33 9.91
C ILE A 279 5.54 -22.97 10.64
N GLY A 280 5.97 -22.99 11.91
CA GLY A 280 6.22 -21.75 12.65
C GLY A 280 7.35 -20.89 12.09
N SER A 281 8.32 -21.48 11.38
CA SER A 281 9.46 -20.74 10.81
C SER A 281 9.05 -19.83 9.63
N ASP A 282 8.15 -20.26 8.76
CA ASP A 282 7.71 -19.49 7.60
C ASP A 282 6.93 -18.25 8.04
N LEU A 283 6.01 -18.42 9.01
CA LEU A 283 5.24 -17.31 9.56
C LEU A 283 6.10 -16.33 10.37
N GLU A 284 7.06 -16.82 11.15
CA GLU A 284 7.97 -15.97 11.92
C GLU A 284 8.93 -15.20 10.99
N LEU A 285 9.42 -15.85 9.93
CA LEU A 285 10.21 -15.16 8.90
C LEU A 285 9.39 -14.09 8.19
N ALA A 286 8.13 -14.37 7.84
CA ALA A 286 7.24 -13.38 7.25
C ALA A 286 7.04 -12.18 8.18
N LYS A 287 6.82 -12.40 9.47
CA LYS A 287 6.70 -11.33 10.48
C LYS A 287 7.99 -10.49 10.58
N GLN A 288 9.16 -11.12 10.52
CA GLN A 288 10.44 -10.40 10.52
C GLN A 288 10.58 -9.50 9.29
N LEU A 289 10.23 -10.00 8.08
CA LEU A 289 10.24 -9.23 6.85
C LEU A 289 9.25 -8.05 6.88
N LEU A 290 8.13 -8.20 7.57
CA LEU A 290 7.09 -7.18 7.68
C LEU A 290 7.34 -6.18 8.82
N SER A 291 8.22 -6.48 9.76
CA SER A 291 8.46 -5.64 10.94
C SER A 291 8.80 -4.17 10.62
N PRO A 292 9.61 -3.84 9.58
CA PRO A 292 9.91 -2.46 9.21
C PRO A 292 8.68 -1.65 8.73
N PHE A 293 7.65 -2.34 8.25
CA PHE A 293 6.43 -1.74 7.73
C PHE A 293 5.33 -1.63 8.78
N ARG A 294 5.57 -2.16 9.98
CA ARG A 294 4.59 -2.16 11.05
C ARG A 294 4.40 -0.76 11.59
N ARG A 295 3.14 -0.31 11.61
CA ARG A 295 2.75 0.93 12.24
C ARG A 295 2.74 0.75 13.76
N MET A 296 3.61 1.53 14.44
CA MET A 296 3.54 1.64 15.89
C MET A 296 2.62 2.84 16.23
N ARG A 297 1.60 2.58 17.01
CA ARG A 297 0.73 3.63 17.59
C ARG A 297 1.29 4.11 18.90
#